data_f46a1e748da4122a5e711610c72f5f88
#
_entry.id   f46a1e748da4122a5e711610c72f5f88
#
_cell.length_a   1.000
_cell.length_b   1.000
_cell.length_c   1.000
_cell.angle_alpha   90.00
_cell.angle_beta   90.00
_cell.angle_gamma   90.00
#
_symmetry.space_group_name_H-M   'P 1'
#
loop_
_entity.id
_entity.type
_entity.pdbx_description
1 polymer ?
#
loop_
_entity_poly.entity_id
_entity_poly.type
_entity_poly.pdbx_seq_one_letter_code
_entity_poly.pdbx_strand_id
1 'polypeptide(L)'
;MSLFTGGRITDNLGAFIQGTYDGVARRFGWDNTDVRFAKSINVDGHTLLWGVTANNNPTVQDVWNTIPAWSFPYISSALAPTPTASTFIEQVYAQQVAGLSGYLFLDDLFYLEFGGYRPLSTNTQLALGVDTAGQSPISGVAPYWRVAFEPNFGDHSWEVGTFGLASKVVPMRMSGAGTDSFTDIGIDTQYQYLSDPHTVTARFAWIHENHNTSASQTLGLADNSNNQLRSLNASLSYIYDKTWSFTGGRMSIGGTSDATLYGTFTGSPNSANWITEVAYLPFMRGGPSFWPWLNARIGLQYIRWDKFDGASTNFNGAGRNAHANNTIL
;
A
#
# COMPACT_ATOMS: atom_id res chain seq x y z
N MET A 1 -4.17 -13.69 -11.56
CA MET A 1 -5.07 -14.41 -10.61
C MET A 1 -4.35 -14.51 -9.29
N SER A 2 -4.97 -14.07 -8.19
CA SER A 2 -4.36 -14.16 -6.86
C SER A 2 -5.11 -15.17 -6.01
N LEU A 3 -4.36 -15.92 -5.21
CA LEU A 3 -4.85 -16.83 -4.19
C LEU A 3 -4.48 -16.27 -2.83
N PHE A 4 -5.43 -16.26 -1.92
CA PHE A 4 -5.27 -15.75 -0.57
C PHE A 4 -5.56 -16.87 0.43
N THR A 5 -4.74 -16.94 1.46
CA THR A 5 -5.06 -17.71 2.66
C THR A 5 -4.76 -16.85 3.87
N GLY A 6 -5.64 -16.88 4.86
CA GLY A 6 -5.46 -16.07 6.05
C GLY A 6 -6.31 -16.59 7.20
N GLY A 7 -5.79 -16.43 8.40
CA GLY A 7 -6.50 -16.79 9.61
C GLY A 7 -5.60 -17.15 10.77
N ARG A 8 -6.24 -17.59 11.84
CA ARG A 8 -5.60 -18.04 13.07
C ARG A 8 -5.01 -19.44 12.88
N ILE A 9 -3.74 -19.60 13.20
CA ILE A 9 -3.02 -20.88 13.20
C ILE A 9 -3.05 -21.51 14.61
N THR A 10 -2.77 -20.70 15.63
CA THR A 10 -2.86 -21.06 17.06
C THR A 10 -3.56 -19.93 17.82
N ASP A 11 -3.69 -20.07 19.14
CA ASP A 11 -4.32 -19.02 19.98
C ASP A 11 -3.60 -17.66 19.89
N ASN A 12 -2.32 -17.67 19.60
CA ASN A 12 -1.50 -16.47 19.54
C ASN A 12 -0.82 -16.23 18.20
N LEU A 13 -0.99 -17.11 17.21
CA LEU A 13 -0.34 -17.01 15.91
C LEU A 13 -1.38 -17.00 14.80
N GLY A 14 -1.28 -16.01 13.94
CA GLY A 14 -2.04 -15.89 12.69
C GLY A 14 -1.14 -15.62 11.51
N ALA A 15 -1.65 -15.86 10.31
CA ALA A 15 -0.95 -15.52 9.08
C ALA A 15 -1.92 -15.06 7.99
N PHE A 16 -1.41 -14.21 7.11
CA PHE A 16 -1.99 -13.88 5.80
C PHE A 16 -0.92 -14.14 4.76
N ILE A 17 -1.26 -14.87 3.70
CA ILE A 17 -0.35 -15.21 2.62
C ILE A 17 -1.08 -15.06 1.29
N GLN A 18 -0.46 -14.36 0.35
CA GLN A 18 -0.94 -14.17 -1.01
C GLN A 18 0.08 -14.71 -2.01
N GLY A 19 -0.40 -15.48 -2.98
CA GLY A 19 0.37 -15.87 -4.16
C GLY A 19 -0.34 -15.40 -5.41
N THR A 20 0.38 -14.78 -6.33
CA THR A 20 -0.20 -14.19 -7.55
C THR A 20 0.35 -14.88 -8.79
N TYR A 21 -0.55 -15.32 -9.68
CA TYR A 21 -0.19 -15.85 -11.00
C TYR A 21 -0.01 -14.69 -11.97
N ASP A 22 1.21 -14.55 -12.49
CA ASP A 22 1.53 -13.65 -13.57
C ASP A 22 1.20 -14.32 -14.91
N GLY A 23 0.22 -13.76 -15.63
CA GLY A 23 -0.21 -14.27 -16.93
C GLY A 23 0.80 -14.04 -18.06
N VAL A 24 1.71 -13.09 -17.92
CA VAL A 24 2.78 -12.77 -18.88
C VAL A 24 3.95 -13.72 -18.65
N ALA A 25 4.47 -13.77 -17.43
CA ALA A 25 5.55 -14.69 -17.07
C ALA A 25 5.08 -16.15 -16.94
N ARG A 26 3.76 -16.41 -16.93
CA ARG A 26 3.11 -17.73 -16.85
C ARG A 26 3.57 -18.54 -15.63
N ARG A 27 3.75 -17.87 -14.50
CA ARG A 27 4.19 -18.50 -13.24
C ARG A 27 3.50 -17.88 -12.04
N PHE A 28 3.44 -18.64 -10.94
CA PHE A 28 3.10 -18.09 -9.63
C PHE A 28 4.32 -17.41 -9.04
N GLY A 29 4.09 -16.24 -8.45
CA GLY A 29 5.04 -15.52 -7.62
C GLY A 29 4.51 -15.34 -6.20
N TRP A 30 5.43 -15.26 -5.24
CA TRP A 30 5.12 -14.83 -3.90
C TRP A 30 4.69 -13.36 -3.93
N ASP A 31 3.64 -13.06 -3.19
CA ASP A 31 3.09 -11.71 -3.08
C ASP A 31 3.08 -11.28 -1.60
N ASN A 32 2.02 -10.70 -1.09
CA ASN A 32 1.96 -10.22 0.27
C ASN A 32 1.96 -11.36 1.31
N THR A 33 2.72 -11.19 2.37
CA THR A 33 2.75 -12.12 3.49
C THR A 33 2.93 -11.35 4.80
N ASP A 34 2.09 -11.69 5.79
CA ASP A 34 2.23 -11.24 7.18
C ASP A 34 1.99 -12.45 8.10
N VAL A 35 2.96 -12.77 8.93
CA VAL A 35 2.86 -13.77 9.99
C VAL A 35 2.97 -13.04 11.31
N ARG A 36 1.94 -13.16 12.14
CA ARG A 36 1.79 -12.33 13.33
C ARG A 36 1.59 -13.17 14.57
N PHE A 37 2.43 -12.95 15.59
CA PHE A 37 2.21 -13.39 16.95
C PHE A 37 1.59 -12.25 17.74
N ALA A 38 0.56 -12.53 18.55
CA ALA A 38 -0.09 -11.57 19.43
C ALA A 38 -0.48 -12.23 20.74
N LYS A 39 -0.25 -11.52 21.86
CA LYS A 39 -0.65 -11.97 23.20
C LYS A 39 -1.11 -10.79 24.02
N SER A 40 -2.28 -10.94 24.65
CA SER A 40 -2.81 -9.96 25.61
C SER A 40 -2.39 -10.36 27.01
N ILE A 41 -2.01 -9.36 27.81
CA ILE A 41 -1.71 -9.47 29.26
C ILE A 41 -2.39 -8.31 29.97
N ASN A 42 -2.69 -8.49 31.27
CA ASN A 42 -3.15 -7.41 32.12
C ASN A 42 -2.00 -6.95 33.03
N VAL A 43 -1.74 -5.67 33.07
CA VAL A 43 -0.71 -5.04 33.90
C VAL A 43 -1.35 -3.86 34.64
N ASP A 44 -1.45 -3.97 35.95
CA ASP A 44 -2.01 -2.92 36.84
C ASP A 44 -3.40 -2.40 36.41
N GLY A 45 -4.25 -3.31 35.90
CA GLY A 45 -5.62 -2.98 35.46
C GLY A 45 -5.73 -2.51 34.01
N HIS A 46 -4.61 -2.35 33.32
CA HIS A 46 -4.55 -2.02 31.88
C HIS A 46 -4.37 -3.28 31.03
N THR A 47 -5.07 -3.33 29.93
CA THR A 47 -4.88 -4.41 28.93
C THR A 47 -3.76 -4.04 27.96
N LEU A 48 -2.71 -4.81 27.95
CA LEU A 48 -1.61 -4.67 27.00
C LEU A 48 -1.60 -5.85 26.01
N LEU A 49 -1.94 -5.59 24.76
CA LEU A 49 -1.67 -6.53 23.68
C LEU A 49 -0.28 -6.21 23.12
N TRP A 50 0.59 -7.19 23.09
CA TRP A 50 1.91 -7.07 22.47
C TRP A 50 2.10 -8.18 21.44
N GLY A 51 2.94 -7.92 20.46
CA GLY A 51 3.20 -8.92 19.45
C GLY A 51 4.40 -8.61 18.56
N VAL A 52 4.61 -9.54 17.64
CA VAL A 52 5.67 -9.47 16.62
C VAL A 52 5.04 -9.82 15.28
N THR A 53 5.38 -9.08 14.24
CA THR A 53 5.00 -9.37 12.85
C THR A 53 6.25 -9.63 12.02
N ALA A 54 6.21 -10.69 11.22
CA ALA A 54 7.16 -10.96 10.16
C ALA A 54 6.42 -10.83 8.82
N ASN A 55 6.84 -9.89 7.99
CA ASN A 55 6.12 -9.56 6.75
C ASN A 55 7.10 -9.20 5.62
N ASN A 56 6.56 -9.01 4.42
CA ASN A 56 7.35 -8.69 3.23
C ASN A 56 6.98 -7.37 2.56
N ASN A 57 6.21 -6.55 3.25
CA ASN A 57 5.80 -5.25 2.72
C ASN A 57 5.41 -4.31 3.88
N PRO A 58 5.92 -3.07 3.95
CA PRO A 58 5.54 -2.11 4.98
C PRO A 58 4.03 -1.81 5.06
N THR A 59 3.26 -2.07 4.00
CA THR A 59 1.82 -1.80 3.96
C THR A 59 0.96 -3.01 4.26
N VAL A 60 1.48 -4.24 4.18
CA VAL A 60 0.68 -5.46 4.46
C VAL A 60 0.42 -5.64 5.96
N GLN A 61 1.34 -5.16 6.81
CA GLN A 61 1.19 -5.24 8.27
C GLN A 61 0.32 -4.10 8.84
N ASP A 62 -0.05 -3.10 8.06
CA ASP A 62 -0.92 -2.00 8.49
C ASP A 62 -2.33 -2.54 8.83
N VAL A 63 -2.66 -2.57 10.12
CA VAL A 63 -3.92 -3.16 10.62
C VAL A 63 -5.16 -2.35 10.25
N TRP A 64 -5.01 -1.06 9.93
CA TRP A 64 -6.11 -0.20 9.49
C TRP A 64 -6.23 -0.12 7.96
N ASN A 65 -5.22 -0.61 7.23
CA ASN A 65 -5.18 -0.61 5.77
C ASN A 65 -5.45 0.78 5.18
N THR A 66 -4.88 1.81 5.79
CA THR A 66 -4.92 3.19 5.32
C THR A 66 -3.95 3.41 4.17
N ILE A 67 -2.84 2.63 4.16
CA ILE A 67 -1.94 2.47 3.03
C ILE A 67 -2.09 1.04 2.53
N PRO A 68 -3.01 0.75 1.60
CA PRO A 68 -3.32 -0.61 1.21
C PRO A 68 -2.14 -1.29 0.52
N ALA A 69 -1.88 -2.56 0.91
CA ALA A 69 -0.89 -3.43 0.27
C ALA A 69 -1.28 -3.79 -1.18
N TRP A 70 -2.51 -3.59 -1.54
CA TRP A 70 -3.06 -3.73 -2.89
C TRP A 70 -3.80 -2.46 -3.27
N SER A 71 -3.90 -2.21 -4.57
CA SER A 71 -4.51 -0.98 -5.10
C SER A 71 -5.92 -0.75 -4.56
N PHE A 72 -6.22 0.49 -4.26
CA PHE A 72 -7.58 0.96 -3.95
C PHE A 72 -8.31 1.33 -5.24
N PRO A 73 -9.66 1.06 -5.32
CA PRO A 73 -10.50 0.49 -4.27
C PRO A 73 -10.55 -1.04 -4.19
N TYR A 74 -9.79 -1.83 -4.73
CA TYR A 74 -9.69 -3.30 -4.72
C TYR A 74 -9.73 -3.93 -6.11
N ILE A 75 -10.19 -3.21 -7.12
CA ILE A 75 -10.16 -3.67 -8.49
C ILE A 75 -9.02 -2.96 -9.17
N SER A 76 -8.04 -3.73 -9.61
CA SER A 76 -6.99 -3.22 -10.47
C SER A 76 -6.82 -4.16 -11.66
N SER A 77 -6.45 -3.59 -12.79
CA SER A 77 -6.10 -4.32 -13.98
C SER A 77 -4.69 -3.91 -14.40
N ALA A 78 -3.88 -4.85 -14.82
CA ALA A 78 -2.58 -4.57 -15.41
C ALA A 78 -2.67 -3.68 -16.67
N LEU A 79 -3.87 -3.56 -17.23
CA LEU A 79 -4.15 -2.67 -18.37
C LEU A 79 -4.54 -1.25 -17.94
N ALA A 80 -4.86 -1.03 -16.67
CA ALA A 80 -5.18 0.30 -16.17
C ALA A 80 -3.90 1.13 -16.07
N PRO A 81 -3.88 2.36 -16.65
CA PRO A 81 -2.72 3.22 -16.54
C PRO A 81 -2.44 3.61 -15.08
N THR A 82 -1.18 3.49 -14.66
CA THR A 82 -0.69 3.92 -13.36
C THR A 82 0.35 5.01 -13.53
N PRO A 83 0.41 6.01 -12.62
CA PRO A 83 1.47 7.02 -12.65
C PRO A 83 2.86 6.40 -12.52
N THR A 84 3.84 7.04 -13.12
CA THR A 84 5.25 6.62 -13.02
C THR A 84 5.80 6.80 -11.60
N ALA A 85 5.34 7.83 -10.88
CA ALA A 85 5.80 8.14 -9.54
C ALA A 85 4.92 7.49 -8.46
N SER A 86 5.55 6.99 -7.41
CA SER A 86 4.95 6.56 -6.13
C SER A 86 5.92 6.82 -5.00
N THR A 87 5.45 7.02 -3.76
CA THR A 87 6.33 7.10 -2.60
C THR A 87 6.90 5.73 -2.27
N PHE A 88 8.04 5.72 -1.60
CA PHE A 88 8.81 4.50 -1.37
C PHE A 88 8.06 3.49 -0.51
N ILE A 89 7.33 3.97 0.52
CA ILE A 89 6.56 3.10 1.41
C ILE A 89 5.35 2.48 0.72
N GLU A 90 4.77 3.10 -0.32
CA GLU A 90 3.52 2.63 -0.91
C GLU A 90 3.67 1.34 -1.71
N GLN A 91 4.74 1.16 -2.46
CA GLN A 91 4.84 -0.04 -3.32
C GLN A 91 6.25 -0.56 -3.58
N VAL A 92 7.29 0.23 -3.32
CA VAL A 92 8.63 -0.06 -3.85
C VAL A 92 9.24 -1.35 -3.27
N TYR A 93 8.86 -1.72 -2.06
CA TYR A 93 9.43 -2.90 -1.39
C TYR A 93 8.63 -4.18 -1.52
N ALA A 94 7.44 -4.13 -2.09
CA ALA A 94 6.64 -5.34 -2.27
C ALA A 94 7.47 -6.47 -2.88
N GLN A 95 7.44 -7.65 -2.24
CA GLN A 95 8.13 -8.87 -2.69
C GLN A 95 9.68 -8.83 -2.67
N GLN A 96 10.29 -7.70 -2.32
CA GLN A 96 11.77 -7.55 -2.36
C GLN A 96 12.43 -7.70 -0.99
N VAL A 97 11.67 -7.58 0.08
CA VAL A 97 12.18 -7.48 1.44
C VAL A 97 11.56 -8.50 2.38
N ALA A 98 12.23 -8.74 3.50
CA ALA A 98 11.66 -9.31 4.70
C ALA A 98 11.76 -8.28 5.82
N GLY A 99 10.66 -8.08 6.53
CA GLY A 99 10.53 -7.19 7.67
C GLY A 99 10.22 -7.94 8.94
N LEU A 100 10.66 -7.37 10.05
CA LEU A 100 10.33 -7.82 11.40
C LEU A 100 10.04 -6.58 12.24
N SER A 101 8.85 -6.55 12.87
CA SER A 101 8.45 -5.48 13.77
C SER A 101 7.90 -6.04 15.08
N GLY A 102 8.14 -5.30 16.18
CA GLY A 102 7.43 -5.51 17.44
C GLY A 102 6.37 -4.42 17.60
N TYR A 103 5.23 -4.75 18.18
CA TYR A 103 4.15 -3.79 18.42
C TYR A 103 3.50 -3.97 19.80
N LEU A 104 2.92 -2.86 20.27
CA LEU A 104 2.16 -2.77 21.51
C LEU A 104 0.82 -2.08 21.21
N PHE A 105 -0.26 -2.54 21.85
CA PHE A 105 -1.56 -1.90 21.81
C PHE A 105 -2.11 -1.84 23.25
N LEU A 106 -2.12 -0.65 23.81
CA LEU A 106 -2.51 -0.40 25.18
C LEU A 106 -3.98 0.01 25.26
N ASP A 107 -4.77 -0.73 26.04
CA ASP A 107 -6.20 -0.51 26.30
C ASP A 107 -7.05 -0.39 25.03
N ASP A 108 -6.63 -1.05 23.94
CA ASP A 108 -7.23 -0.93 22.61
C ASP A 108 -7.35 0.54 22.15
N LEU A 109 -6.43 1.39 22.60
CA LEU A 109 -6.46 2.83 22.41
C LEU A 109 -5.16 3.39 21.82
N PHE A 110 -4.00 2.98 22.32
CA PHE A 110 -2.69 3.47 21.88
C PHE A 110 -1.88 2.37 21.24
N TYR A 111 -1.59 2.51 19.95
CA TYR A 111 -0.75 1.59 19.19
C TYR A 111 0.64 2.16 18.96
N LEU A 112 1.64 1.32 19.13
CA LEU A 112 3.04 1.63 18.84
C LEU A 112 3.67 0.44 18.13
N GLU A 113 4.35 0.67 17.02
CA GLU A 113 5.12 -0.34 16.28
C GLU A 113 6.48 0.21 15.90
N PHE A 114 7.49 -0.66 15.99
CA PHE A 114 8.83 -0.39 15.52
C PHE A 114 9.46 -1.66 14.95
N GLY A 115 10.15 -1.50 13.81
CA GLY A 115 10.82 -2.62 13.15
C GLY A 115 11.72 -2.18 12.01
N GLY A 116 12.03 -3.12 11.13
CA GLY A 116 12.89 -2.83 10.00
C GLY A 116 12.82 -3.89 8.91
N TYR A 117 13.20 -3.49 7.71
CA TYR A 117 13.18 -4.28 6.49
C TYR A 117 14.59 -4.51 5.98
N ARG A 118 14.85 -5.70 5.46
CA ARG A 118 16.09 -6.04 4.77
C ARG A 118 15.78 -6.65 3.41
N PRO A 119 16.66 -6.46 2.41
CA PRO A 119 16.46 -7.05 1.10
C PRO A 119 16.59 -8.58 1.19
N LEU A 120 15.74 -9.28 0.46
CA LEU A 120 15.94 -10.69 0.17
C LEU A 120 17.07 -10.85 -0.86
N SER A 121 17.82 -11.94 -0.78
CA SER A 121 18.82 -12.24 -1.81
C SER A 121 18.16 -12.42 -3.17
N THR A 122 18.88 -12.09 -4.25
CA THR A 122 18.41 -12.31 -5.62
C THR A 122 17.97 -13.76 -5.85
N ASN A 123 18.73 -14.73 -5.35
CA ASN A 123 18.38 -16.15 -5.48
C ASN A 123 17.09 -16.51 -4.75
N THR A 124 16.88 -15.94 -3.55
CA THR A 124 15.63 -16.14 -2.81
C THR A 124 14.44 -15.55 -3.56
N GLN A 125 14.56 -14.32 -4.07
CA GLN A 125 13.51 -13.68 -4.85
C GLN A 125 13.15 -14.49 -6.11
N LEU A 126 14.16 -14.93 -6.87
CA LEU A 126 13.96 -15.78 -8.06
C LEU A 126 13.31 -17.12 -7.72
N ALA A 127 13.70 -17.76 -6.60
CA ALA A 127 13.08 -19.00 -6.13
C ALA A 127 11.61 -18.81 -5.73
N LEU A 128 11.25 -17.61 -5.27
CA LEU A 128 9.88 -17.22 -4.94
C LEU A 128 9.07 -16.71 -6.15
N GLY A 129 9.65 -16.76 -7.35
CA GLY A 129 9.01 -16.31 -8.58
C GLY A 129 8.97 -14.79 -8.77
N VAL A 130 9.79 -14.03 -8.03
CA VAL A 130 9.86 -12.56 -8.12
C VAL A 130 10.88 -12.16 -9.19
N ASP A 131 10.53 -11.20 -10.04
CA ASP A 131 11.48 -10.61 -11.00
C ASP A 131 12.43 -9.65 -10.28
N THR A 132 13.72 -9.80 -10.55
CA THR A 132 14.77 -8.97 -9.94
C THR A 132 15.39 -7.96 -10.90
N ALA A 133 14.93 -7.91 -12.16
CA ALA A 133 15.44 -6.98 -13.15
C ALA A 133 15.07 -5.53 -12.77
N GLY A 134 16.01 -4.62 -12.90
CA GLY A 134 15.81 -3.18 -12.66
C GLY A 134 15.57 -2.78 -11.20
N GLN A 135 15.62 -3.72 -10.25
CA GLN A 135 15.44 -3.39 -8.83
C GLN A 135 16.59 -2.59 -8.26
N SER A 136 16.26 -1.66 -7.35
CA SER A 136 17.21 -0.91 -6.52
C SER A 136 17.13 -1.43 -5.08
N PRO A 137 17.92 -2.46 -4.71
CA PRO A 137 17.80 -3.12 -3.41
C PRO A 137 18.22 -2.21 -2.26
N ILE A 138 17.61 -2.45 -1.08
CA ILE A 138 18.02 -1.79 0.16
C ILE A 138 19.49 -2.10 0.47
N SER A 139 20.20 -1.10 0.97
CA SER A 139 21.52 -1.22 1.58
C SER A 139 21.38 -1.20 3.11
N GLY A 140 21.55 -2.35 3.74
CA GLY A 140 21.41 -2.48 5.19
C GLY A 140 19.99 -2.78 5.68
N VAL A 141 19.52 -2.02 6.66
CA VAL A 141 18.17 -2.12 7.24
C VAL A 141 17.44 -0.80 7.03
N ALA A 142 16.21 -0.89 6.56
CA ALA A 142 15.28 0.25 6.49
C ALA A 142 14.39 0.25 7.75
N PRO A 143 14.61 1.16 8.71
CA PRO A 143 13.76 1.27 9.90
C PRO A 143 12.36 1.76 9.52
N TYR A 144 11.37 1.18 10.20
CA TYR A 144 9.95 1.52 10.13
C TYR A 144 9.40 1.77 11.52
N TRP A 145 8.47 2.71 11.64
CA TRP A 145 7.74 2.98 12.87
C TRP A 145 6.31 3.43 12.58
N ARG A 146 5.41 3.19 13.55
CA ARG A 146 4.03 3.66 13.53
C ARG A 146 3.57 3.98 14.96
N VAL A 147 2.80 5.06 15.10
CA VAL A 147 2.07 5.43 16.31
C VAL A 147 0.64 5.74 15.90
N ALA A 148 -0.34 5.19 16.63
CA ALA A 148 -1.74 5.48 16.38
C ALA A 148 -2.54 5.60 17.69
N PHE A 149 -3.63 6.34 17.62
CA PHE A 149 -4.62 6.50 18.66
C PHE A 149 -5.98 6.09 18.10
N GLU A 150 -6.65 5.14 18.76
CA GLU A 150 -7.91 4.54 18.27
C GLU A 150 -9.00 4.57 19.35
N PRO A 151 -9.72 5.69 19.52
CA PRO A 151 -10.90 5.73 20.40
C PRO A 151 -12.10 5.02 19.75
N ASN A 152 -12.76 4.18 20.55
CA ASN A 152 -13.98 3.47 20.19
C ASN A 152 -15.14 3.96 21.04
N PHE A 153 -16.28 4.29 20.44
CA PHE A 153 -17.48 4.78 21.14
C PHE A 153 -18.75 4.27 20.47
N GLY A 154 -19.37 3.25 21.07
CA GLY A 154 -20.54 2.58 20.52
C GLY A 154 -20.21 1.90 19.18
N ASP A 155 -21.01 2.22 18.14
CA ASP A 155 -20.82 1.68 16.78
C ASP A 155 -19.73 2.42 15.98
N HIS A 156 -19.01 3.34 16.60
CA HIS A 156 -17.99 4.17 15.96
C HIS A 156 -16.60 3.77 16.41
N SER A 157 -15.67 3.69 15.46
CA SER A 157 -14.24 3.56 15.68
C SER A 157 -13.52 4.63 14.89
N TRP A 158 -12.55 5.29 15.50
CA TRP A 158 -11.75 6.32 14.85
C TRP A 158 -10.28 6.12 15.15
N GLU A 159 -9.49 5.94 14.14
CA GLU A 159 -8.04 5.89 14.23
C GLU A 159 -7.43 7.17 13.66
N VAL A 160 -6.41 7.70 14.34
CA VAL A 160 -5.52 8.75 13.86
C VAL A 160 -4.09 8.31 14.10
N GLY A 161 -3.29 8.27 13.05
CA GLY A 161 -1.95 7.75 13.13
C GLY A 161 -0.90 8.58 12.41
N THR A 162 0.34 8.21 12.69
CA THR A 162 1.52 8.67 11.97
C THR A 162 2.51 7.51 11.85
N PHE A 163 3.27 7.50 10.76
CA PHE A 163 4.23 6.43 10.45
C PHE A 163 5.40 6.97 9.66
N GLY A 164 6.47 6.19 9.59
CA GLY A 164 7.62 6.55 8.79
C GLY A 164 8.48 5.37 8.40
N LEU A 165 9.19 5.53 7.30
CA LEU A 165 10.18 4.60 6.76
C LEU A 165 11.40 5.38 6.31
N ALA A 166 12.60 4.92 6.67
CA ALA A 166 13.83 5.46 6.13
C ALA A 166 14.63 4.35 5.43
N SER A 167 15.16 4.63 4.25
CA SER A 167 15.86 3.62 3.46
C SER A 167 17.09 4.19 2.74
N LYS A 168 18.08 3.33 2.55
CA LYS A 168 19.16 3.55 1.58
C LYS A 168 19.08 2.46 0.53
N VAL A 169 19.25 2.80 -0.74
CA VAL A 169 19.17 1.84 -1.85
C VAL A 169 20.39 1.96 -2.77
N VAL A 170 20.76 0.86 -3.39
CA VAL A 170 21.77 0.83 -4.44
C VAL A 170 21.05 0.94 -5.78
N PRO A 171 21.15 2.07 -6.51
CA PRO A 171 20.44 2.28 -7.75
C PRO A 171 20.74 1.19 -8.78
N MET A 172 19.70 0.54 -9.34
CA MET A 172 19.81 -0.48 -10.39
C MET A 172 20.84 -1.58 -10.09
N ARG A 173 21.14 -1.86 -8.80
CA ARG A 173 22.23 -2.76 -8.35
C ARG A 173 23.63 -2.32 -8.80
N MET A 174 23.83 -1.08 -9.23
CA MET A 174 25.11 -0.56 -9.69
C MET A 174 25.97 -0.12 -8.49
N SER A 175 27.00 -0.89 -8.19
CA SER A 175 27.96 -0.53 -7.13
C SER A 175 28.93 0.55 -7.61
N GLY A 176 29.46 1.38 -6.68
CA GLY A 176 30.50 2.35 -6.96
C GLY A 176 30.07 3.81 -6.93
N ALA A 177 28.80 4.12 -7.16
CA ALA A 177 28.24 5.47 -7.06
C ALA A 177 27.72 5.83 -5.65
N GLY A 178 27.71 4.86 -4.72
CA GLY A 178 27.12 5.04 -3.40
C GLY A 178 25.67 4.57 -3.33
N THR A 179 24.89 5.20 -2.47
CA THR A 179 23.47 4.88 -2.27
C THR A 179 22.64 6.13 -2.33
N ASP A 180 21.42 6.01 -2.85
CA ASP A 180 20.36 6.98 -2.65
C ASP A 180 19.73 6.78 -1.28
N SER A 181 19.07 7.80 -0.74
CA SER A 181 18.28 7.68 0.49
C SER A 181 16.91 8.26 0.33
N PHE A 182 15.93 7.58 0.95
CA PHE A 182 14.52 7.93 0.96
C PHE A 182 14.05 8.01 2.40
N THR A 183 13.23 9.00 2.71
CA THR A 183 12.62 9.18 4.02
C THR A 183 11.17 9.56 3.83
N ASP A 184 10.29 8.65 4.20
CA ASP A 184 8.84 8.83 4.19
C ASP A 184 8.35 9.13 5.59
N ILE A 185 7.50 10.15 5.72
CA ILE A 185 6.73 10.45 6.91
C ILE A 185 5.28 10.65 6.48
N GLY A 186 4.37 9.93 7.12
CA GLY A 186 2.96 9.99 6.82
C GLY A 186 2.10 10.25 8.03
N ILE A 187 0.92 10.78 7.76
CA ILE A 187 -0.21 10.84 8.69
C ILE A 187 -1.38 10.14 8.04
N ASP A 188 -2.16 9.45 8.85
CA ASP A 188 -3.34 8.77 8.38
C ASP A 188 -4.49 8.83 9.37
N THR A 189 -5.67 8.51 8.90
CA THR A 189 -6.85 8.35 9.73
C THR A 189 -7.84 7.41 9.09
N GLN A 190 -8.51 6.61 9.91
CA GLN A 190 -9.64 5.79 9.52
C GLN A 190 -10.80 6.03 10.48
N TYR A 191 -11.95 6.37 9.93
CA TYR A 191 -13.21 6.39 10.65
C TYR A 191 -14.11 5.27 10.16
N GLN A 192 -14.72 4.54 11.10
CA GLN A 192 -15.69 3.50 10.82
C GLN A 192 -16.97 3.73 11.65
N TYR A 193 -18.10 3.58 10.98
CA TYR A 193 -19.41 3.40 11.60
C TYR A 193 -19.94 2.03 11.20
N LEU A 194 -20.09 1.14 12.17
CA LEU A 194 -20.42 -0.28 11.96
C LEU A 194 -21.78 -0.58 12.62
N SER A 195 -22.84 -0.42 11.87
CA SER A 195 -24.20 -0.70 12.34
C SER A 195 -25.02 -1.36 11.24
N ASP A 196 -26.07 -2.08 11.60
CA ASP A 196 -27.03 -2.60 10.63
C ASP A 196 -28.19 -1.60 10.45
N PRO A 197 -28.61 -1.33 9.20
CA PRO A 197 -28.09 -1.87 7.93
C PRO A 197 -26.96 -1.04 7.29
N HIS A 198 -26.38 -0.07 8.02
CA HIS A 198 -25.46 0.93 7.48
C HIS A 198 -24.04 0.70 7.98
N THR A 199 -23.09 0.59 7.07
CA THR A 199 -21.66 0.59 7.39
C THR A 199 -20.97 1.68 6.58
N VAL A 200 -20.20 2.53 7.26
CA VAL A 200 -19.41 3.60 6.64
C VAL A 200 -17.95 3.40 7.02
N THR A 201 -17.06 3.51 6.05
CA THR A 201 -15.61 3.56 6.30
C THR A 201 -15.02 4.71 5.52
N ALA A 202 -14.43 5.68 6.21
CA ALA A 202 -13.64 6.75 5.61
C ALA A 202 -12.17 6.52 5.93
N ARG A 203 -11.29 6.69 4.93
CA ARG A 203 -9.84 6.60 5.07
C ARG A 203 -9.17 7.79 4.43
N PHE A 204 -8.09 8.20 5.05
CA PHE A 204 -7.20 9.23 4.53
C PHE A 204 -5.77 8.87 4.88
N ALA A 205 -4.86 9.04 3.94
CA ALA A 205 -3.42 8.96 4.16
C ALA A 205 -2.73 10.04 3.34
N TRP A 206 -1.78 10.73 3.97
CA TRP A 206 -0.90 11.68 3.32
C TRP A 206 0.54 11.37 3.67
N ILE A 207 1.41 11.31 2.67
CA ILE A 207 2.82 10.95 2.81
C ILE A 207 3.66 12.05 2.21
N HIS A 208 4.70 12.46 2.93
CA HIS A 208 5.77 13.31 2.45
C HIS A 208 7.05 12.49 2.38
N GLU A 209 7.65 12.46 1.21
CA GLU A 209 8.90 11.77 0.94
C GLU A 209 10.00 12.76 0.55
N ASN A 210 11.18 12.61 1.17
CA ASN A 210 12.41 13.26 0.76
C ASN A 210 13.33 12.23 0.14
N HIS A 211 13.84 12.53 -1.08
CA HIS A 211 14.83 11.69 -1.75
C HIS A 211 16.18 12.43 -1.84
N ASN A 212 17.26 11.80 -1.42
CA ASN A 212 18.58 12.16 -1.90
C ASN A 212 18.95 11.13 -2.98
N THR A 213 19.05 11.59 -4.21
CA THR A 213 19.31 10.81 -5.43
C THR A 213 20.70 11.07 -5.99
N SER A 214 21.68 11.39 -5.13
CA SER A 214 23.05 11.73 -5.56
C SER A 214 23.77 10.59 -6.26
N ALA A 215 23.52 9.33 -5.83
CA ALA A 215 24.09 8.17 -6.50
C ALA A 215 23.44 7.94 -7.88
N SER A 216 22.11 8.04 -7.96
CA SER A 216 21.39 8.00 -9.23
C SER A 216 21.82 9.11 -10.18
N GLN A 217 22.01 10.34 -9.68
CA GLN A 217 22.51 11.45 -10.48
C GLN A 217 23.91 11.16 -11.05
N THR A 218 24.82 10.62 -10.22
CA THR A 218 26.16 10.23 -10.67
C THR A 218 26.12 9.17 -11.77
N LEU A 219 25.11 8.29 -11.74
CA LEU A 219 24.91 7.24 -12.74
C LEU A 219 24.09 7.71 -13.97
N GLY A 220 23.66 8.97 -14.01
CA GLY A 220 22.80 9.49 -15.07
C GLY A 220 21.35 8.95 -15.02
N LEU A 221 20.89 8.51 -13.85
CA LEU A 221 19.53 7.98 -13.61
C LEU A 221 18.58 9.02 -12.98
N ALA A 222 19.10 10.21 -12.65
CA ALA A 222 18.35 11.35 -12.15
C ALA A 222 19.01 12.66 -12.59
N ASP A 223 18.21 13.71 -12.78
CA ASP A 223 18.71 15.05 -13.09
C ASP A 223 19.10 15.81 -11.80
N ASN A 224 18.34 15.60 -10.73
CA ASN A 224 18.53 16.27 -9.45
C ASN A 224 19.17 15.33 -8.42
N SER A 225 19.99 15.90 -7.50
CA SER A 225 20.50 15.17 -6.34
C SER A 225 19.50 15.11 -5.17
N ASN A 226 18.50 15.97 -5.17
CA ASN A 226 17.45 16.02 -4.14
C ASN A 226 16.10 16.23 -4.78
N ASN A 227 15.17 15.38 -4.43
CA ASN A 227 13.78 15.40 -4.90
C ASN A 227 12.83 15.26 -3.70
N GLN A 228 11.57 15.61 -3.89
CA GLN A 228 10.50 15.42 -2.93
C GLN A 228 9.27 14.88 -3.63
N LEU A 229 8.53 14.00 -2.95
CA LEU A 229 7.19 13.59 -3.35
C LEU A 229 6.19 13.81 -2.22
N ARG A 230 4.94 13.99 -2.59
CA ARG A 230 3.78 14.01 -1.70
C ARG A 230 2.70 13.16 -2.32
N SER A 231 2.23 12.18 -1.57
CA SER A 231 1.12 11.32 -1.94
C SER A 231 -0.08 11.61 -1.03
N LEU A 232 -1.26 11.54 -1.60
CA LEU A 232 -2.53 11.64 -0.87
C LEU A 232 -3.47 10.58 -1.41
N ASN A 233 -4.04 9.79 -0.49
CA ASN A 233 -5.11 8.85 -0.73
C ASN A 233 -6.26 9.16 0.23
N ALA A 234 -7.45 9.35 -0.30
CA ALA A 234 -8.67 9.55 0.49
C ALA A 234 -9.80 8.72 -0.09
N SER A 235 -10.58 8.06 0.75
CA SER A 235 -11.70 7.26 0.32
C SER A 235 -12.85 7.27 1.32
N LEU A 236 -14.06 7.11 0.79
CA LEU A 236 -15.28 6.90 1.55
C LEU A 236 -16.03 5.72 0.95
N SER A 237 -16.27 4.71 1.76
CA SER A 237 -17.06 3.53 1.41
C SER A 237 -18.31 3.49 2.26
N TYR A 238 -19.44 3.28 1.63
CA TYR A 238 -20.73 3.04 2.27
C TYR A 238 -21.29 1.70 1.84
N ILE A 239 -21.62 0.85 2.80
CA ILE A 239 -22.22 -0.44 2.56
C ILE A 239 -23.65 -0.41 3.14
N TYR A 240 -24.61 -0.70 2.28
CA TYR A 240 -26.01 -0.82 2.66
C TYR A 240 -26.41 -2.29 2.75
N ASP A 241 -26.93 -2.65 3.91
CA ASP A 241 -27.58 -3.94 4.16
C ASP A 241 -26.66 -5.13 3.82
N LYS A 242 -25.35 -4.97 4.02
CA LYS A 242 -24.31 -5.98 3.69
C LYS A 242 -24.37 -6.46 2.23
N THR A 243 -25.11 -5.75 1.37
CA THR A 243 -25.41 -6.19 0.00
C THR A 243 -24.86 -5.24 -1.05
N TRP A 244 -24.97 -3.93 -0.84
CA TRP A 244 -24.53 -2.93 -1.79
C TRP A 244 -23.41 -2.08 -1.22
N SER A 245 -22.33 -1.92 -1.97
CA SER A 245 -21.21 -1.06 -1.62
C SER A 245 -21.06 0.06 -2.63
N PHE A 246 -20.91 1.28 -2.13
CA PHE A 246 -20.62 2.47 -2.91
C PHE A 246 -19.33 3.06 -2.37
N THR A 247 -18.33 3.24 -3.23
CA THR A 247 -17.04 3.78 -2.82
C THR A 247 -16.65 4.93 -3.73
N GLY A 248 -16.21 6.04 -3.14
CA GLY A 248 -15.60 7.17 -3.81
C GLY A 248 -14.23 7.45 -3.23
N GLY A 249 -13.27 7.88 -4.08
CA GLY A 249 -11.93 8.19 -3.62
C GLY A 249 -11.21 9.20 -4.50
N ARG A 250 -10.18 9.79 -3.91
CA ARG A 250 -9.23 10.69 -4.55
C ARG A 250 -7.83 10.20 -4.31
N MET A 251 -7.04 10.09 -5.36
CA MET A 251 -5.60 9.85 -5.26
C MET A 251 -4.87 10.99 -5.95
N SER A 252 -3.78 11.44 -5.36
CA SER A 252 -2.87 12.37 -6.02
C SER A 252 -1.44 12.17 -5.56
N ILE A 253 -0.52 12.34 -6.50
CA ILE A 253 0.90 12.41 -6.24
C ILE A 253 1.47 13.63 -6.92
N GLY A 254 2.46 14.27 -6.30
CA GLY A 254 3.14 15.42 -6.85
C GLY A 254 4.45 15.69 -6.14
N GLY A 255 5.33 16.44 -6.80
CA GLY A 255 6.64 16.73 -6.23
C GLY A 255 7.58 17.45 -7.19
N THR A 256 8.87 17.32 -6.93
CA THR A 256 9.95 17.90 -7.73
C THR A 256 9.99 17.25 -9.10
N SER A 257 10.10 18.06 -10.13
CA SER A 257 10.27 17.56 -11.50
C SER A 257 11.70 17.07 -11.72
N ASP A 258 11.83 15.90 -12.36
CA ASP A 258 13.09 15.27 -12.73
C ASP A 258 12.84 14.37 -13.95
N ALA A 259 13.26 14.83 -15.13
CA ALA A 259 12.90 14.18 -16.38
C ALA A 259 13.53 12.81 -16.53
N THR A 260 14.76 12.65 -16.08
CA THR A 260 15.49 11.38 -16.13
C THR A 260 14.94 10.39 -15.12
N LEU A 261 14.67 10.83 -13.89
CA LEU A 261 14.16 9.96 -12.81
C LEU A 261 12.79 9.37 -13.14
N TYR A 262 11.88 10.18 -13.63
CA TYR A 262 10.51 9.72 -13.94
C TYR A 262 10.36 9.19 -15.36
N GLY A 263 11.28 9.53 -16.28
CA GLY A 263 11.21 9.09 -17.69
C GLY A 263 9.95 9.57 -18.42
N THR A 264 9.31 10.62 -17.94
CA THR A 264 8.08 11.19 -18.52
C THR A 264 8.39 12.38 -19.43
N PHE A 265 7.53 12.63 -20.43
CA PHE A 265 7.72 13.77 -21.32
C PHE A 265 7.75 15.11 -20.57
N THR A 266 6.94 15.25 -19.53
CA THR A 266 6.87 16.48 -18.74
C THR A 266 7.99 16.61 -17.72
N GLY A 267 8.67 15.53 -17.39
CA GLY A 267 9.61 15.44 -16.27
C GLY A 267 8.98 15.57 -14.89
N SER A 268 7.65 15.64 -14.80
CA SER A 268 6.93 15.91 -13.55
C SER A 268 6.21 14.66 -13.05
N PRO A 269 6.26 14.37 -11.74
CA PRO A 269 5.57 13.22 -11.13
C PRO A 269 4.07 13.45 -10.94
N ASN A 270 3.56 14.66 -11.21
CA ASN A 270 2.24 15.08 -10.78
C ASN A 270 1.13 14.29 -11.48
N SER A 271 0.37 13.51 -10.72
CA SER A 271 -0.82 12.79 -11.20
C SER A 271 -1.95 12.91 -10.20
N ALA A 272 -3.19 12.89 -10.69
CA ALA A 272 -4.36 12.95 -9.82
C ALA A 272 -5.58 12.33 -10.50
N ASN A 273 -6.34 11.54 -9.74
CA ASN A 273 -7.55 10.89 -10.22
C ASN A 273 -8.68 10.90 -9.19
N TRP A 274 -9.88 10.67 -9.68
CA TRP A 274 -11.05 10.27 -8.91
C TRP A 274 -11.38 8.82 -9.24
N ILE A 275 -11.78 8.08 -8.22
CA ILE A 275 -12.20 6.69 -8.33
C ILE A 275 -13.61 6.58 -7.78
N THR A 276 -14.50 5.93 -8.50
CA THR A 276 -15.84 5.60 -8.04
C THR A 276 -16.11 4.12 -8.29
N GLU A 277 -16.77 3.48 -7.37
CA GLU A 277 -17.11 2.06 -7.49
C GLU A 277 -18.49 1.79 -6.91
N VAL A 278 -19.24 0.93 -7.58
CA VAL A 278 -20.45 0.29 -7.08
C VAL A 278 -20.22 -1.21 -7.09
N ALA A 279 -20.51 -1.88 -5.96
CA ALA A 279 -20.38 -3.32 -5.89
C ALA A 279 -21.60 -3.98 -5.27
N TYR A 280 -21.90 -5.17 -5.76
CA TYR A 280 -22.94 -6.07 -5.27
C TYR A 280 -22.30 -7.27 -4.56
N LEU A 281 -22.75 -7.55 -3.34
CA LEU A 281 -22.23 -8.58 -2.45
C LEU A 281 -23.36 -9.58 -2.12
N PRO A 282 -23.68 -10.52 -3.02
CA PRO A 282 -24.89 -11.37 -2.91
C PRO A 282 -24.91 -12.28 -1.69
N PHE A 283 -23.73 -12.59 -1.10
CA PHE A 283 -23.62 -13.64 -0.09
C PHE A 283 -23.05 -13.15 1.26
N MET A 284 -23.03 -11.84 1.52
CA MET A 284 -22.54 -11.29 2.80
C MET A 284 -23.45 -11.64 4.01
N ARG A 285 -24.65 -12.08 3.78
CA ARG A 285 -25.59 -12.57 4.81
C ARG A 285 -25.56 -14.09 5.00
N GLY A 286 -24.67 -14.78 4.34
CA GLY A 286 -24.52 -16.23 4.26
C GLY A 286 -24.48 -16.69 2.80
N GLY A 287 -23.65 -17.65 2.52
CA GLY A 287 -23.53 -18.26 1.20
C GLY A 287 -24.79 -19.02 0.79
N PRO A 288 -24.87 -19.47 -0.47
CA PRO A 288 -25.97 -20.32 -0.93
C PRO A 288 -25.99 -21.64 -0.13
N SER A 289 -27.14 -22.26 0.01
CA SER A 289 -27.32 -23.47 0.84
C SER A 289 -26.39 -24.62 0.45
N PHE A 290 -26.03 -24.73 -0.83
CA PHE A 290 -25.09 -25.74 -1.33
C PHE A 290 -23.61 -25.42 -1.02
N TRP A 291 -23.27 -24.15 -0.69
CA TRP A 291 -21.92 -23.73 -0.33
C TRP A 291 -21.96 -22.51 0.62
N PRO A 292 -22.19 -22.73 1.94
CA PRO A 292 -22.40 -21.64 2.90
C PRO A 292 -21.20 -20.69 3.07
N TRP A 293 -19.99 -21.11 2.70
CA TRP A 293 -18.75 -20.31 2.78
C TRP A 293 -18.47 -19.51 1.49
N LEU A 294 -19.27 -19.69 0.44
CA LEU A 294 -19.10 -18.90 -0.79
C LEU A 294 -19.45 -17.45 -0.52
N ASN A 295 -18.52 -16.57 -0.83
CA ASN A 295 -18.76 -15.14 -0.96
C ASN A 295 -18.33 -14.67 -2.34
N ALA A 296 -19.00 -13.65 -2.86
CA ALA A 296 -18.68 -13.04 -4.14
C ALA A 296 -18.86 -11.52 -4.04
N ARG A 297 -18.08 -10.80 -4.79
CA ARG A 297 -18.19 -9.36 -5.00
C ARG A 297 -18.16 -9.09 -6.50
N ILE A 298 -19.20 -8.45 -6.99
CA ILE A 298 -19.32 -8.03 -8.38
C ILE A 298 -19.27 -6.50 -8.36
N GLY A 299 -18.27 -5.91 -8.94
CA GLY A 299 -18.06 -4.46 -8.89
C GLY A 299 -17.94 -3.86 -10.27
N LEU A 300 -18.32 -2.59 -10.38
CA LEU A 300 -18.05 -1.71 -11.50
C LEU A 300 -17.30 -0.50 -10.96
N GLN A 301 -16.09 -0.30 -11.45
CA GLN A 301 -15.21 0.79 -11.06
C GLN A 301 -14.97 1.73 -12.23
N TYR A 302 -14.99 3.04 -11.97
CA TYR A 302 -14.60 4.08 -12.92
C TYR A 302 -13.46 4.91 -12.33
N ILE A 303 -12.36 5.03 -13.07
CA ILE A 303 -11.20 5.88 -12.76
C ILE A 303 -11.19 7.04 -13.76
N ARG A 304 -11.20 8.26 -13.23
CA ARG A 304 -11.09 9.49 -14.01
C ARG A 304 -9.80 10.23 -13.66
N TRP A 305 -8.96 10.44 -14.64
CA TRP A 305 -7.71 11.19 -14.50
C TRP A 305 -7.89 12.67 -14.79
N ASP A 306 -7.61 13.55 -13.83
CA ASP A 306 -7.57 14.99 -14.00
C ASP A 306 -6.19 15.45 -14.48
N LYS A 307 -5.13 14.75 -14.02
CA LYS A 307 -3.73 14.95 -14.38
C LYS A 307 -3.03 13.59 -14.42
N PHE A 308 -2.12 13.42 -15.36
CA PHE A 308 -1.33 12.19 -15.50
C PHE A 308 0.11 12.56 -15.91
N ASP A 309 1.10 12.04 -15.18
CA ASP A 309 2.54 12.25 -15.40
C ASP A 309 2.89 13.71 -15.78
N GLY A 310 2.40 14.65 -14.95
CA GLY A 310 2.73 16.05 -14.97
C GLY A 310 1.71 16.97 -15.65
N ALA A 311 0.81 16.48 -16.51
CA ALA A 311 -0.09 17.36 -17.25
C ALA A 311 -1.53 16.82 -17.38
N SER A 312 -2.49 17.74 -17.53
CA SER A 312 -3.88 17.43 -17.90
C SER A 312 -4.04 17.25 -19.42
N THR A 313 -3.22 17.94 -20.20
CA THR A 313 -3.21 17.90 -21.67
C THR A 313 -1.80 17.57 -22.16
N ASN A 314 -1.71 16.81 -23.26
CA ASN A 314 -0.46 16.46 -23.93
C ASN A 314 0.63 15.89 -22.98
N PHE A 315 0.25 15.04 -22.02
CA PHE A 315 1.18 14.52 -21.01
C PHE A 315 2.31 13.65 -21.61
N ASN A 316 2.11 13.09 -22.80
CA ASN A 316 3.08 12.20 -23.47
C ASN A 316 3.84 12.89 -24.61
N GLY A 317 3.67 14.20 -24.83
CA GLY A 317 4.30 14.93 -25.94
C GLY A 317 3.71 14.65 -27.33
N ALA A 318 2.77 13.70 -27.45
CA ALA A 318 2.11 13.29 -28.69
C ALA A 318 0.61 13.68 -28.74
N GLY A 319 0.21 14.66 -27.91
CA GLY A 319 -1.15 15.20 -27.88
C GLY A 319 -2.12 14.41 -26.98
N ARG A 320 -1.68 13.38 -26.24
CA ARG A 320 -2.58 12.61 -25.38
C ARG A 320 -2.89 13.37 -24.07
N ASN A 321 -4.17 13.48 -23.76
CA ASN A 321 -4.65 14.14 -22.55
C ASN A 321 -4.85 13.12 -21.41
N ALA A 322 -4.79 13.56 -20.16
CA ALA A 322 -4.97 12.71 -18.98
C ALA A 322 -6.26 11.88 -19.03
N HIS A 323 -7.37 12.46 -19.50
CA HIS A 323 -8.65 11.77 -19.66
C HIS A 323 -8.62 10.58 -20.64
N ALA A 324 -7.63 10.50 -21.53
CA ALA A 324 -7.45 9.31 -22.38
C ALA A 324 -7.02 8.05 -21.59
N ASN A 325 -6.65 8.24 -20.32
CA ASN A 325 -6.33 7.17 -19.38
C ASN A 325 -7.51 6.80 -18.46
N ASN A 326 -8.68 7.41 -18.66
CA ASN A 326 -9.87 7.02 -17.92
C ASN A 326 -10.21 5.54 -18.19
N THR A 327 -10.58 4.82 -17.14
CA THR A 327 -10.75 3.37 -17.22
C THR A 327 -12.04 2.96 -16.53
N ILE A 328 -12.74 2.01 -17.12
CA ILE A 328 -13.86 1.28 -16.52
C ILE A 328 -13.40 -0.16 -16.33
N LEU A 329 -13.53 -0.69 -15.14
CA LEU A 329 -13.12 -2.04 -14.74
C LEU A 329 -14.30 -2.82 -14.18
#